data_834d11cfaac349dee184003c56ff913b
#
_entry.id   834d11cfaac349dee184003c56ff913b
#
_cell.length_a   1.000
_cell.length_b   1.000
_cell.length_c   1.000
_cell.angle_alpha   90.00
_cell.angle_beta   90.00
_cell.angle_gamma   90.00
#
_symmetry.space_group_name_H-M   'P 1'
#
loop_
_entity.id
_entity.type
_entity.pdbx_description
1 polymer ?
#
loop_
_entity_poly.entity_id
_entity_poly.type
_entity_poly.pdbx_seq_one_letter_code
_entity_poly.pdbx_strand_id
1 'polypeptide(L)'
;MVEPTYQLLIADDDGDFRRAICEIFAPFFRLIEAESGEEAIELAAREEIHLALFDMHMKQLTGLEAIKQLRSLHVVVPCILMTADYTESLREDAVQANAFTVLRKPVTRRDLVGTVACAVETAYDDHELTSRLVCG
;
A
#
# COMPACT_ATOMS: atom_id res chain seq x y z
N MET A 1 -0.46 24.88 7.46
CA MET A 1 0.00 23.53 7.05
C MET A 1 -0.71 22.49 7.90
N VAL A 2 -1.30 21.50 7.25
CA VAL A 2 -2.03 20.44 7.94
C VAL A 2 -1.12 19.23 8.10
N GLU A 3 -0.98 18.73 9.32
CA GLU A 3 -0.22 17.51 9.55
C GLU A 3 -0.96 16.32 8.97
N PRO A 4 -0.24 15.34 8.37
CA PRO A 4 -0.88 14.15 7.86
C PRO A 4 -1.59 13.37 8.97
N THR A 5 -2.82 12.95 8.70
CA THR A 5 -3.63 12.19 9.65
C THR A 5 -3.32 10.70 9.58
N TYR A 6 -3.01 10.21 8.37
CA TYR A 6 -2.89 8.78 8.13
C TYR A 6 -1.45 8.36 7.90
N GLN A 7 -1.14 7.13 8.31
CA GLN A 7 0.15 6.51 8.07
C GLN A 7 0.04 5.50 6.93
N LEU A 8 0.93 5.65 5.95
CA LEU A 8 1.03 4.79 4.79
C LEU A 8 2.27 3.93 4.90
N LEU A 9 2.09 2.62 4.92
CA LEU A 9 3.18 1.66 4.92
C LEU A 9 3.54 1.32 3.47
N ILE A 10 4.81 1.42 3.13
CA ILE A 10 5.32 1.10 1.80
C ILE A 10 6.36 0.00 1.95
N ALA A 11 6.07 -1.19 1.42
CA ALA A 11 6.96 -2.34 1.52
C ALA A 11 7.44 -2.75 0.13
N ASP A 12 8.74 -2.64 -0.10
CA ASP A 12 9.38 -3.00 -1.36
C ASP A 12 10.87 -3.17 -1.09
N ASP A 13 11.47 -4.24 -1.61
CA ASP A 13 12.90 -4.47 -1.42
C ASP A 13 13.77 -3.67 -2.42
N ASP A 14 13.16 -3.07 -3.43
CA ASP A 14 13.83 -2.15 -4.34
C ASP A 14 13.81 -0.74 -3.74
N GLY A 15 14.93 -0.32 -3.18
CA GLY A 15 15.05 0.98 -2.52
C GLY A 15 14.76 2.18 -3.42
N ASP A 16 15.17 2.12 -4.69
CA ASP A 16 14.93 3.22 -5.62
C ASP A 16 13.45 3.36 -5.94
N PHE A 17 12.77 2.25 -6.20
CA PHE A 17 11.34 2.27 -6.47
C PHE A 17 10.57 2.73 -5.23
N ARG A 18 10.93 2.21 -4.06
CA ARG A 18 10.30 2.61 -2.79
C ARG A 18 10.47 4.11 -2.53
N ARG A 19 11.68 4.64 -2.78
CA ARG A 19 11.94 6.07 -2.60
C ARG A 19 11.09 6.93 -3.53
N ALA A 20 10.92 6.49 -4.78
CA ALA A 20 10.09 7.21 -5.75
C ALA A 20 8.63 7.28 -5.26
N ILE A 21 8.11 6.18 -4.71
CA ILE A 21 6.76 6.17 -4.14
C ILE A 21 6.68 7.12 -2.93
N CYS A 22 7.68 7.08 -2.07
CA CYS A 22 7.73 7.97 -0.90
C CYS A 22 7.66 9.44 -1.31
N GLU A 23 8.37 9.83 -2.36
CA GLU A 23 8.33 11.22 -2.84
C GLU A 23 6.94 11.63 -3.29
N ILE A 24 6.18 10.72 -3.90
CA ILE A 24 4.81 11.01 -4.33
C ILE A 24 3.91 11.27 -3.12
N PHE A 25 4.02 10.48 -2.08
CA PHE A 25 3.05 10.48 -0.98
C PHE A 25 3.48 11.24 0.28
N ALA A 26 4.74 11.67 0.36
CA ALA A 26 5.22 12.41 1.52
C ALA A 26 4.40 13.65 1.87
N PRO A 27 3.86 14.42 0.90
CA PRO A 27 3.02 15.58 1.24
C PRO A 27 1.67 15.23 1.88
N PHE A 28 1.23 13.97 1.78
CA PHE A 28 -0.13 13.58 2.13
C PHE A 28 -0.22 12.61 3.31
N PHE A 29 0.86 11.88 3.59
CA PHE A 29 0.86 10.81 4.60
C PHE A 29 2.12 10.85 5.44
N ARG A 30 2.00 10.30 6.64
CA ARG A 30 3.19 9.87 7.37
C ARG A 30 3.60 8.55 6.74
N LEU A 31 4.88 8.43 6.40
CA LEU A 31 5.37 7.27 5.67
C LEU A 31 6.13 6.34 6.61
N ILE A 32 5.85 5.04 6.45
CA ILE A 32 6.57 3.98 7.13
C ILE A 32 7.10 3.08 6.03
N GLU A 33 8.42 2.86 5.99
CA GLU A 33 9.06 2.07 4.96
C GLU A 33 9.51 0.72 5.48
N ALA A 34 9.33 -0.30 4.66
CA ALA A 34 9.81 -1.66 4.94
C ALA A 34 10.54 -2.17 3.71
N GLU A 35 11.66 -2.87 3.93
CA GLU A 35 12.47 -3.46 2.87
C GLU A 35 12.10 -4.91 2.62
N SER A 36 11.22 -5.47 3.43
CA SER A 36 10.78 -6.87 3.32
C SER A 36 9.37 -7.02 3.85
N GLY A 37 8.75 -8.16 3.53
CA GLY A 37 7.44 -8.49 4.07
C GLY A 37 7.47 -8.68 5.57
N GLU A 38 8.54 -9.30 6.09
CA GLU A 38 8.72 -9.53 7.51
C GLU A 38 8.80 -8.22 8.28
N GLU A 39 9.60 -7.28 7.78
CA GLU A 39 9.71 -5.96 8.41
C GLU A 39 8.37 -5.22 8.36
N ALA A 40 7.65 -5.33 7.25
CA ALA A 40 6.34 -4.71 7.12
C ALA A 40 5.37 -5.21 8.19
N ILE A 41 5.37 -6.51 8.44
CA ILE A 41 4.51 -7.11 9.47
C ILE A 41 4.90 -6.64 10.86
N GLU A 42 6.21 -6.59 11.15
CA GLU A 42 6.69 -6.09 12.45
C GLU A 42 6.27 -4.64 12.68
N LEU A 43 6.42 -3.80 11.65
CA LEU A 43 6.05 -2.39 11.75
C LEU A 43 4.54 -2.23 11.94
N ALA A 44 3.75 -3.00 11.21
CA ALA A 44 2.29 -2.95 11.33
C ALA A 44 1.80 -3.44 12.70
N ALA A 45 2.56 -4.31 13.36
CA ALA A 45 2.22 -4.79 14.69
C ALA A 45 2.53 -3.75 15.78
N ARG A 46 3.51 -2.87 15.53
CA ARG A 46 3.95 -1.88 16.52
C ARG A 46 3.34 -0.50 16.31
N GLU A 47 3.02 -0.17 15.07
CA GLU A 47 2.53 1.17 14.73
C GLU A 47 1.16 1.09 14.09
N GLU A 48 0.37 2.11 14.30
CA GLU A 48 -0.92 2.20 13.65
C GLU A 48 -0.71 2.56 12.18
N ILE A 49 -1.12 1.70 11.28
CA ILE A 49 -1.12 1.99 9.85
C ILE A 49 -2.57 2.11 9.36
N HIS A 50 -2.77 2.90 8.32
CA HIS A 50 -4.08 3.16 7.77
C HIS A 50 -4.21 2.66 6.33
N LEU A 51 -3.08 2.45 5.67
CA LEU A 51 -3.03 2.07 4.26
C LEU A 51 -1.68 1.42 3.99
N ALA A 52 -1.62 0.45 3.10
CA ALA A 52 -0.37 -0.23 2.79
C ALA A 52 -0.21 -0.48 1.30
N LEU A 53 1.01 -0.25 0.80
CA LEU A 53 1.43 -0.61 -0.55
C LEU A 53 2.46 -1.72 -0.43
N PHE A 54 2.23 -2.83 -1.11
CA PHE A 54 3.13 -3.98 -1.10
C PHE A 54 3.57 -4.35 -2.50
N ASP A 55 4.89 -4.48 -2.69
CA ASP A 55 5.40 -5.15 -3.87
C ASP A 55 5.16 -6.66 -3.73
N MET A 56 4.72 -7.31 -4.80
CA MET A 56 4.51 -8.76 -4.78
C MET A 56 5.82 -9.52 -4.63
N HIS A 57 6.86 -9.09 -5.33
CA HIS A 57 8.10 -9.83 -5.43
C HIS A 57 9.15 -9.35 -4.43
N MET A 58 9.03 -9.81 -3.19
CA MET A 58 10.01 -9.60 -2.14
C MET A 58 10.62 -10.94 -1.75
N LYS A 59 11.83 -10.91 -1.20
CA LYS A 59 12.53 -12.11 -0.77
C LYS A 59 11.78 -12.76 0.38
N GLN A 60 11.75 -14.07 0.42
CA GLN A 60 11.16 -14.92 1.46
C GLN A 60 9.65 -14.81 1.54
N LEU A 61 9.12 -13.65 1.86
CA LEU A 61 7.69 -13.43 2.01
C LEU A 61 7.19 -12.53 0.87
N THR A 62 6.25 -13.03 0.07
CA THR A 62 5.65 -12.21 -0.99
C THR A 62 4.72 -11.17 -0.41
N GLY A 63 4.40 -10.15 -1.22
CA GLY A 63 3.43 -9.13 -0.81
C GLY A 63 2.07 -9.72 -0.46
N LEU A 64 1.61 -10.70 -1.23
CA LEU A 64 0.34 -11.36 -0.96
C LEU A 64 0.38 -12.12 0.38
N GLU A 65 1.48 -12.83 0.64
CA GLU A 65 1.66 -13.53 1.91
C GLU A 65 1.68 -12.56 3.08
N ALA A 66 2.32 -11.40 2.90
CA ALA A 66 2.35 -10.37 3.92
C ALA A 66 0.94 -9.85 4.23
N ILE A 67 0.14 -9.61 3.19
CA ILE A 67 -1.26 -9.17 3.37
C ILE A 67 -2.05 -10.22 4.16
N LYS A 68 -1.88 -11.50 3.83
CA LYS A 68 -2.56 -12.58 4.54
C LYS A 68 -2.17 -12.61 6.01
N GLN A 69 -0.89 -12.40 6.32
CA GLN A 69 -0.43 -12.35 7.71
C GLN A 69 -0.99 -11.15 8.46
N LEU A 70 -1.08 -10.00 7.81
CA LEU A 70 -1.71 -8.83 8.42
C LEU A 70 -3.16 -9.13 8.79
N ARG A 71 -3.91 -9.79 7.90
CA ARG A 71 -5.29 -10.17 8.17
C ARG A 71 -5.39 -11.12 9.36
N SER A 72 -4.46 -12.06 9.49
CA SER A 72 -4.47 -12.98 10.63
C SER A 72 -4.13 -12.26 11.94
N LEU A 73 -3.48 -11.11 11.88
CA LEU A 73 -3.20 -10.25 13.04
C LEU A 73 -4.32 -9.22 13.27
N HIS A 74 -5.41 -9.33 12.53
CA HIS A 74 -6.55 -8.41 12.59
C HIS A 74 -6.22 -6.98 12.18
N VAL A 75 -5.20 -6.80 11.35
CA VAL A 75 -4.90 -5.52 10.72
C VAL A 75 -5.70 -5.45 9.43
N VAL A 76 -6.78 -4.69 9.43
CA VAL A 76 -7.79 -4.67 8.36
C VAL A 76 -7.78 -3.32 7.65
N VAL A 77 -6.62 -2.92 7.17
CA VAL A 77 -6.48 -1.67 6.41
C VAL A 77 -6.44 -1.98 4.92
N PRO A 78 -6.78 -1.02 4.05
CA PRO A 78 -6.65 -1.24 2.60
C PRO A 78 -5.20 -1.55 2.25
N CYS A 79 -5.00 -2.67 1.55
CA CYS A 79 -3.67 -3.09 1.08
C CYS A 79 -3.70 -3.15 -0.43
N ILE A 80 -2.78 -2.43 -1.06
CA ILE A 80 -2.64 -2.39 -2.52
C ILE A 80 -1.40 -3.20 -2.88
N LEU A 81 -1.57 -4.18 -3.75
CA LEU A 81 -0.51 -5.06 -4.21
C LEU A 81 -0.03 -4.59 -5.58
N MET A 82 1.28 -4.57 -5.80
CA MET A 82 1.89 -4.18 -7.08
C MET A 82 2.70 -5.34 -7.60
N THR A 83 2.57 -5.65 -8.89
CA THR A 83 3.28 -6.78 -9.48
C THR A 83 3.65 -6.55 -10.95
N ALA A 84 4.84 -7.03 -11.34
CA ALA A 84 5.23 -7.10 -12.74
C ALA A 84 4.60 -8.30 -13.45
N ASP A 85 4.16 -9.31 -12.71
CA ASP A 85 3.59 -10.56 -13.22
C ASP A 85 2.12 -10.68 -12.85
N TYR A 86 1.29 -9.86 -13.48
CA TYR A 86 -0.15 -9.90 -13.24
C TYR A 86 -0.76 -11.14 -13.90
N THR A 87 -1.52 -11.91 -13.11
CA THR A 87 -2.30 -13.05 -13.63
C THR A 87 -3.69 -13.02 -13.00
N GLU A 88 -4.65 -13.65 -13.67
CA GLU A 88 -6.00 -13.79 -13.09
C GLU A 88 -5.96 -14.58 -11.79
N SER A 89 -5.09 -15.57 -11.70
CA SER A 89 -4.90 -16.35 -10.47
C SER A 89 -4.47 -15.47 -9.31
N LEU A 90 -3.50 -14.58 -9.56
CA LEU A 90 -3.05 -13.63 -8.53
C LEU A 90 -4.17 -12.69 -8.12
N ARG A 91 -4.93 -12.17 -9.10
CA ARG A 91 -6.06 -11.30 -8.80
C ARG A 91 -7.09 -11.98 -7.92
N GLU A 92 -7.41 -13.23 -8.23
CA GLU A 92 -8.37 -14.00 -7.43
C GLU A 92 -7.85 -14.25 -6.01
N ASP A 93 -6.58 -14.60 -5.88
CA ASP A 93 -5.96 -14.81 -4.58
C ASP A 93 -5.93 -13.53 -3.75
N ALA A 94 -5.69 -12.40 -4.40
CA ALA A 94 -5.69 -11.10 -3.75
C ALA A 94 -7.09 -10.72 -3.24
N VAL A 95 -8.11 -11.01 -4.04
CA VAL A 95 -9.51 -10.79 -3.63
C VAL A 95 -9.82 -11.62 -2.38
N GLN A 96 -9.41 -12.87 -2.36
CA GLN A 96 -9.65 -13.75 -1.20
C GLN A 96 -8.88 -13.30 0.04
N ALA A 97 -7.74 -12.64 -0.14
CA ALA A 97 -6.97 -12.08 0.97
C ALA A 97 -7.49 -10.71 1.42
N ASN A 98 -8.56 -10.22 0.81
CA ASN A 98 -9.14 -8.90 1.05
C ASN A 98 -8.15 -7.76 0.76
N ALA A 99 -7.31 -7.93 -0.27
CA ALA A 99 -6.53 -6.83 -0.80
C ALA A 99 -7.47 -5.82 -1.45
N PHE A 100 -7.13 -4.55 -1.39
CA PHE A 100 -7.95 -3.52 -2.01
C PHE A 100 -7.94 -3.66 -3.53
N THR A 101 -6.76 -3.80 -4.09
CA THR A 101 -6.59 -4.05 -5.53
C THR A 101 -5.17 -4.51 -5.84
N VAL A 102 -4.97 -4.95 -7.08
CA VAL A 102 -3.66 -5.32 -7.62
C VAL A 102 -3.34 -4.40 -8.78
N LEU A 103 -2.20 -3.72 -8.72
CA LEU A 103 -1.73 -2.85 -9.79
C LEU A 103 -0.62 -3.55 -10.57
N ARG A 104 -0.66 -3.42 -11.89
CA ARG A 104 0.36 -4.00 -12.77
C ARG A 104 1.50 -3.00 -12.95
N LYS A 105 2.72 -3.46 -12.75
CA LYS A 105 3.91 -2.65 -13.05
C LYS A 105 4.18 -2.67 -14.57
N PRO A 106 4.67 -1.59 -15.14
CA PRO A 106 5.01 -0.32 -14.51
C PRO A 106 3.75 0.47 -14.13
N VAL A 107 3.73 1.00 -12.90
CA VAL A 107 2.61 1.77 -12.38
C VAL A 107 2.87 3.24 -12.65
N THR A 108 1.94 3.92 -13.30
CA THR A 108 2.07 5.36 -13.51
C THR A 108 1.74 6.09 -12.22
N ARG A 109 2.31 7.29 -12.05
CA ARG A 109 1.98 8.14 -10.91
C ARG A 109 0.47 8.36 -10.82
N ARG A 110 -0.17 8.64 -11.96
CA ARG A 110 -1.60 8.88 -12.03
C ARG A 110 -2.43 7.70 -11.50
N ASP A 111 -2.08 6.48 -11.93
CA ASP A 111 -2.81 5.29 -11.51
C ASP A 111 -2.58 5.01 -10.03
N LEU A 112 -1.35 5.18 -9.56
CA LEU A 112 -1.02 4.95 -8.16
C LEU A 112 -1.74 5.95 -7.25
N VAL A 113 -1.68 7.22 -7.57
CA VAL A 113 -2.35 8.27 -6.80
C VAL A 113 -3.87 8.06 -6.82
N GLY A 114 -4.43 7.75 -7.99
CA GLY A 114 -5.87 7.49 -8.12
C GLY A 114 -6.33 6.31 -7.29
N THR A 115 -5.52 5.25 -7.26
CA THR A 115 -5.84 4.05 -6.47
C THR A 115 -5.77 4.34 -4.97
N VAL A 116 -4.75 5.05 -4.52
CA VAL A 116 -4.62 5.45 -3.12
C VAL A 116 -5.78 6.35 -2.71
N ALA A 117 -6.15 7.32 -3.56
CA ALA A 117 -7.29 8.20 -3.30
C ALA A 117 -8.59 7.40 -3.16
N CYS A 118 -8.80 6.42 -4.04
CA CYS A 118 -9.97 5.55 -3.98
C CYS A 118 -9.99 4.74 -2.67
N ALA A 119 -8.84 4.24 -2.23
CA ALA A 119 -8.74 3.48 -1.00
C ALA A 119 -9.05 4.35 0.23
N VAL A 120 -8.54 5.58 0.25
CA VAL A 120 -8.82 6.54 1.33
C VAL A 120 -10.31 6.86 1.39
N GLU A 121 -10.90 7.13 0.24
CA GLU A 121 -12.33 7.44 0.16
C GLU A 121 -13.17 6.27 0.63
N THR A 122 -12.85 5.07 0.18
CA THR A 122 -13.60 3.87 0.51
C THR A 122 -13.50 3.51 2.00
N ALA A 123 -12.30 3.60 2.56
CA ALA A 123 -12.06 3.15 3.93
C ALA A 123 -12.36 4.23 4.98
N TYR A 124 -12.12 5.50 4.65
CA TYR A 124 -12.14 6.58 5.63
C TYR A 124 -13.10 7.73 5.29
N ASP A 125 -13.72 7.69 4.12
CA ASP A 125 -14.68 8.71 3.70
C ASP A 125 -14.13 10.13 3.83
N ASP A 126 -12.84 10.30 3.53
CA ASP A 126 -12.14 11.56 3.67
C ASP A 126 -12.04 12.26 2.31
N HIS A 127 -13.07 13.03 1.98
CA HIS A 127 -13.18 13.73 0.70
C HIS A 127 -12.12 14.80 0.53
N GLU A 128 -11.72 15.45 1.60
CA GLU A 128 -10.70 16.50 1.53
C GLU A 128 -9.35 15.93 1.10
N LEU A 129 -8.91 14.86 1.76
CA LEU A 129 -7.64 14.22 1.40
C LEU A 129 -7.71 13.63 -0.01
N THR A 130 -8.83 12.98 -0.35
CA THR A 130 -9.04 12.42 -1.69
C THR A 130 -8.89 13.50 -2.76
N SER A 131 -9.51 14.66 -2.57
CA SER A 131 -9.41 15.78 -3.50
C SER A 131 -7.98 16.30 -3.60
N ARG A 132 -7.29 16.43 -2.48
CA ARG A 132 -5.89 16.88 -2.47
C ARG A 132 -4.97 15.93 -3.22
N LEU A 133 -5.18 14.64 -3.07
CA LEU A 133 -4.40 13.61 -3.77
C LEU A 133 -4.55 13.73 -5.28
N VAL A 134 -5.79 13.81 -5.77
CA VAL A 134 -6.02 13.84 -7.22
C VAL A 134 -5.73 15.19 -7.85
N CYS A 135 -5.78 16.27 -7.10
CA CYS A 135 -5.49 17.62 -7.61
C CYS A 135 -4.05 18.05 -7.39
N GLY A 136 -3.36 17.37 -6.52
CA GLY A 136 -1.95 17.63 -6.22
C GLY A 136 -1.05 16.86 -7.15
#